data_f73e8985ebc603bc38600336063227c1
#
_entry.id   f73e8985ebc603bc38600336063227c1
#
_cell.length_a   1.000
_cell.length_b   1.000
_cell.length_c   1.000
_cell.angle_alpha   90.00
_cell.angle_beta   90.00
_cell.angle_gamma   90.00
#
_symmetry.space_group_name_H-M   'P 1'
#
loop_
_entity.id
_entity.type
_entity.pdbx_description
1 polymer ?
#
loop_
_entity_poly.entity_id
_entity_poly.type
_entity_poly.pdbx_seq_one_letter_code
_entity_poly.pdbx_strand_id
1 'polypeptide(L)'
;MRWAAVIVATTLIWACPARGDDLRLDWPLRPYPAVVRSFDAPAPDWNRGHRGVDLAGRPGQAVYAAGAGTVVYTGMLAGRQVVSLAHPGGLHTSYEPVRASVRVGQPLTAGTVIGELLAGHPGCPVSACLHWGAMWGPAARADYVDPLGLVASTPIRLKPLRGAVEQRLYRPPHQSLAGRTTLGLGTAGTPVARTPSRPVRPADGPGRAPRATGQP
;
A
#
# COMPACT_ATOMS: atom_id res chain seq x y z
N MET A 1 -19.86 -60.99 39.54
CA MET A 1 -19.21 -60.43 38.34
C MET A 1 -19.35 -58.89 38.38
N ARG A 2 -18.24 -58.16 38.61
CA ARG A 2 -18.24 -56.67 38.76
C ARG A 2 -17.76 -56.09 37.50
N TRP A 3 -18.61 -55.31 36.78
CA TRP A 3 -18.25 -54.58 35.59
C TRP A 3 -17.65 -53.25 36.01
N ALA A 4 -16.37 -53.03 35.69
CA ALA A 4 -15.73 -51.74 35.87
C ALA A 4 -16.00 -50.90 34.62
N ALA A 5 -16.71 -49.78 34.76
CA ALA A 5 -16.93 -48.81 33.72
C ALA A 5 -15.66 -47.96 33.57
N VAL A 6 -15.01 -48.04 32.41
CA VAL A 6 -13.90 -47.17 32.05
C VAL A 6 -14.47 -45.89 31.46
N ILE A 7 -14.36 -44.77 32.16
CA ILE A 7 -14.73 -43.42 31.66
C ILE A 7 -13.53 -42.91 30.90
N VAL A 8 -13.64 -42.84 29.56
CA VAL A 8 -12.67 -42.15 28.68
C VAL A 8 -13.03 -40.66 28.68
N ALA A 9 -12.25 -39.88 29.40
CA ALA A 9 -12.37 -38.41 29.36
C ALA A 9 -11.72 -37.91 28.08
N THR A 10 -12.54 -37.54 27.10
CA THR A 10 -12.10 -36.81 25.90
C THR A 10 -11.85 -35.33 26.23
N THR A 11 -10.61 -34.93 26.39
CA THR A 11 -10.22 -33.53 26.50
C THR A 11 -10.39 -32.84 25.13
N LEU A 12 -11.45 -32.04 24.98
CA LEU A 12 -11.59 -31.11 23.88
C LEU A 12 -10.50 -30.00 24.03
N ILE A 13 -9.46 -30.11 23.24
CA ILE A 13 -8.51 -29.03 23.08
C ILE A 13 -9.21 -27.94 22.25
N TRP A 14 -9.74 -26.94 22.92
CA TRP A 14 -10.15 -25.71 22.26
C TRP A 14 -8.89 -25.04 21.70
N ALA A 15 -8.69 -25.13 20.38
CA ALA A 15 -7.75 -24.31 19.68
C ALA A 15 -8.21 -22.84 19.88
N CYS A 16 -7.47 -22.11 20.69
CA CYS A 16 -7.64 -20.67 20.83
C CYS A 16 -7.52 -20.06 19.43
N PRO A 17 -8.50 -19.29 18.91
CA PRO A 17 -8.31 -18.58 17.66
C PRO A 17 -7.10 -17.68 17.84
N ALA A 18 -6.10 -17.82 16.97
CA ALA A 18 -4.97 -16.93 16.93
C ALA A 18 -5.52 -15.50 16.92
N ARG A 19 -5.11 -14.68 17.89
CA ARG A 19 -5.36 -13.24 17.91
C ARG A 19 -5.01 -12.72 16.54
N GLY A 20 -5.88 -11.88 15.96
CA GLY A 20 -5.67 -11.28 14.65
C GLY A 20 -4.27 -10.71 14.57
N ASP A 21 -3.36 -11.48 13.99
CA ASP A 21 -2.11 -10.95 13.51
C ASP A 21 -2.49 -9.82 12.56
N ASP A 22 -1.87 -8.67 12.74
CA ASP A 22 -1.99 -7.54 11.80
C ASP A 22 -1.90 -8.13 10.40
N LEU A 23 -2.98 -7.99 9.62
CA LEU A 23 -3.09 -8.61 8.31
C LEU A 23 -2.02 -8.02 7.40
N ARG A 24 -0.87 -8.68 7.37
CA ARG A 24 0.27 -8.29 6.56
C ARG A 24 0.34 -9.17 5.34
N LEU A 25 0.47 -8.54 4.18
CA LEU A 25 0.61 -9.23 2.91
C LEU A 25 2.09 -9.34 2.51
N ASP A 26 2.40 -10.40 1.77
CA ASP A 26 3.67 -10.57 1.07
C ASP A 26 3.54 -10.11 -0.39
N TRP A 27 4.68 -9.90 -1.04
CA TRP A 27 4.70 -9.61 -2.46
C TRP A 27 4.20 -10.80 -3.29
N PRO A 28 3.28 -10.56 -4.25
CA PRO A 28 2.74 -11.63 -5.10
C PRO A 28 3.66 -12.07 -6.23
N LEU A 29 4.75 -11.36 -6.48
CA LEU A 29 5.80 -11.73 -7.45
C LEU A 29 7.16 -11.84 -6.78
N ARG A 30 8.02 -12.72 -7.31
CA ARG A 30 9.39 -12.92 -6.84
C ARG A 30 10.36 -12.99 -8.02
N PRO A 31 11.55 -12.31 -7.96
CA PRO A 31 12.00 -11.40 -6.91
C PRO A 31 11.05 -10.19 -6.76
N TYR A 32 11.27 -9.35 -5.74
CA TYR A 32 10.42 -8.17 -5.50
C TYR A 32 10.33 -7.31 -6.74
N PRO A 33 9.10 -7.07 -7.24
CA PRO A 33 8.89 -6.39 -8.50
C PRO A 33 9.03 -4.86 -8.36
N ALA A 34 9.35 -4.19 -9.47
CA ALA A 34 9.15 -2.75 -9.55
C ALA A 34 7.66 -2.44 -9.68
N VAL A 35 7.19 -1.41 -8.97
CA VAL A 35 5.85 -0.84 -9.17
C VAL A 35 5.92 0.08 -10.38
N VAL A 36 5.18 -0.25 -11.44
CA VAL A 36 5.17 0.52 -12.71
C VAL A 36 3.94 1.42 -12.84
N ARG A 37 2.92 1.18 -12.03
CA ARG A 37 1.76 2.07 -11.87
C ARG A 37 1.24 2.00 -10.46
N SER A 38 1.12 3.15 -9.83
CA SER A 38 0.66 3.28 -8.44
C SER A 38 -0.87 3.20 -8.33
N PHE A 39 -1.34 2.94 -7.11
CA PHE A 39 -2.73 3.04 -6.73
C PHE A 39 -3.25 4.47 -6.93
N ASP A 40 -4.47 4.59 -7.47
CA ASP A 40 -5.20 5.84 -7.68
C ASP A 40 -6.71 5.53 -7.72
N ALA A 41 -7.35 5.44 -6.56
CA ALA A 41 -8.78 5.23 -6.44
C ALA A 41 -9.47 6.55 -6.10
N PRO A 42 -10.08 7.25 -7.09
CA PRO A 42 -10.77 8.51 -6.84
C PRO A 42 -12.11 8.28 -6.15
N ALA A 43 -12.57 9.31 -5.43
CA ALA A 43 -13.96 9.40 -4.98
C ALA A 43 -14.78 10.23 -5.98
N PRO A 44 -15.98 9.79 -6.40
CA PRO A 44 -16.59 8.48 -6.11
C PRO A 44 -15.94 7.33 -6.93
N ASP A 45 -16.11 6.11 -6.45
CA ASP A 45 -15.41 4.90 -6.94
C ASP A 45 -15.65 4.56 -8.42
N TRP A 46 -16.72 5.05 -9.05
CA TRP A 46 -17.00 4.82 -10.48
C TRP A 46 -16.18 5.72 -11.41
N ASN A 47 -15.47 6.70 -10.88
CA ASN A 47 -14.56 7.52 -11.68
C ASN A 47 -13.39 6.70 -12.21
N ARG A 48 -12.77 7.19 -13.28
CA ARG A 48 -11.56 6.57 -13.83
C ARG A 48 -10.43 6.70 -12.84
N GLY A 49 -9.76 5.58 -12.58
CA GLY A 49 -8.65 5.51 -11.64
C GLY A 49 -7.92 4.18 -11.77
N HIS A 50 -7.15 3.81 -10.74
CA HIS A 50 -6.39 2.58 -10.68
C HIS A 50 -6.55 1.94 -9.29
N ARG A 51 -7.42 0.92 -9.18
CA ARG A 51 -7.84 0.30 -7.92
C ARG A 51 -6.91 -0.81 -7.45
N GLY A 52 -5.63 -0.64 -7.68
CA GLY A 52 -4.56 -1.55 -7.33
C GLY A 52 -3.22 -0.95 -7.72
N VAL A 53 -2.19 -1.77 -7.79
CA VAL A 53 -0.87 -1.42 -8.29
C VAL A 53 -0.50 -2.36 -9.44
N ASP A 54 0.22 -1.85 -10.43
CA ASP A 54 0.76 -2.70 -11.49
C ASP A 54 2.23 -2.99 -11.18
N LEU A 55 2.53 -4.29 -11.10
CA LEU A 55 3.84 -4.83 -10.76
C LEU A 55 4.51 -5.39 -12.01
N ALA A 56 5.73 -4.95 -12.30
CA ALA A 56 6.51 -5.44 -13.42
C ALA A 56 6.80 -6.94 -13.28
N GLY A 57 6.59 -7.69 -14.37
CA GLY A 57 6.84 -9.13 -14.41
C GLY A 57 7.16 -9.62 -15.82
N ARG A 58 7.11 -10.94 -15.98
CA ARG A 58 7.32 -11.64 -17.26
C ARG A 58 6.21 -12.65 -17.48
N PRO A 59 5.79 -12.88 -18.74
CA PRO A 59 4.85 -13.96 -19.06
C PRO A 59 5.33 -15.30 -18.52
N GLY A 60 4.44 -16.10 -17.94
CA GLY A 60 4.77 -17.39 -17.33
C GLY A 60 5.39 -17.32 -15.94
N GLN A 61 5.63 -16.12 -15.40
CA GLN A 61 6.14 -15.94 -14.03
C GLN A 61 5.11 -16.42 -13.02
N ALA A 62 5.55 -17.19 -12.01
CA ALA A 62 4.67 -17.63 -10.92
C ALA A 62 4.12 -16.45 -10.14
N VAL A 63 2.81 -16.49 -9.86
CA VAL A 63 2.09 -15.54 -9.01
C VAL A 63 1.74 -16.24 -7.72
N TYR A 64 1.96 -15.57 -6.60
CA TYR A 64 1.80 -16.13 -5.27
C TYR A 64 0.64 -15.46 -4.52
N ALA A 65 -0.04 -16.23 -3.66
CA ALA A 65 -0.99 -15.70 -2.69
C ALA A 65 -0.26 -14.74 -1.74
N ALA A 66 -0.66 -13.47 -1.72
CA ALA A 66 -0.02 -12.46 -0.88
C ALA A 66 -0.28 -12.68 0.62
N GLY A 67 -1.33 -13.43 0.97
CA GLY A 67 -1.68 -13.78 2.34
C GLY A 67 -2.41 -15.10 2.41
N ALA A 68 -2.55 -15.65 3.62
CA ALA A 68 -3.43 -16.79 3.84
C ALA A 68 -4.89 -16.40 3.55
N GLY A 69 -5.67 -17.27 2.93
CA GLY A 69 -7.05 -16.99 2.57
C GLY A 69 -7.71 -18.12 1.80
N THR A 70 -8.90 -17.86 1.30
CA THR A 70 -9.66 -18.80 0.46
C THR A 70 -9.87 -18.19 -0.91
N VAL A 71 -9.71 -18.97 -1.96
CA VAL A 71 -10.01 -18.57 -3.34
C VAL A 71 -11.51 -18.35 -3.47
N VAL A 72 -11.93 -17.14 -3.80
CA VAL A 72 -13.35 -16.78 -3.98
C VAL A 72 -13.75 -16.60 -5.44
N TYR A 73 -12.77 -16.40 -6.30
CA TYR A 73 -13.01 -16.28 -7.74
C TYR A 73 -11.81 -16.74 -8.55
N THR A 74 -12.08 -17.46 -9.65
CA THR A 74 -11.15 -17.69 -10.75
C THR A 74 -11.91 -17.68 -12.06
N GLY A 75 -11.46 -16.93 -13.05
CA GLY A 75 -12.14 -16.89 -14.35
C GLY A 75 -11.90 -15.60 -15.12
N MET A 76 -12.69 -15.44 -16.19
CA MET A 76 -12.65 -14.24 -17.03
C MET A 76 -13.53 -13.14 -16.43
N LEU A 77 -12.96 -11.97 -16.20
CA LEU A 77 -13.65 -10.75 -15.77
C LEU A 77 -13.21 -9.58 -16.65
N ALA A 78 -14.14 -8.92 -17.30
CA ALA A 78 -13.86 -7.80 -18.21
C ALA A 78 -12.74 -8.09 -19.22
N GLY A 79 -12.72 -9.30 -19.79
CA GLY A 79 -11.72 -9.73 -20.79
C GLY A 79 -10.36 -10.14 -20.24
N ARG A 80 -10.18 -10.22 -18.93
CA ARG A 80 -8.92 -10.65 -18.28
C ARG A 80 -9.13 -11.86 -17.39
N GLN A 81 -8.14 -12.73 -17.28
CA GLN A 81 -8.15 -13.83 -16.32
C GLN A 81 -7.79 -13.30 -14.93
N VAL A 82 -8.68 -13.53 -13.97
CA VAL A 82 -8.58 -13.00 -12.60
C VAL A 82 -8.58 -14.14 -11.60
N VAL A 83 -7.77 -14.03 -10.56
CA VAL A 83 -7.85 -14.80 -9.33
C VAL A 83 -8.17 -13.84 -8.20
N SER A 84 -9.14 -14.17 -7.32
CA SER A 84 -9.41 -13.37 -6.12
C SER A 84 -9.41 -14.25 -4.88
N LEU A 85 -8.84 -13.71 -3.80
CA LEU A 85 -8.73 -14.34 -2.50
C LEU A 85 -9.50 -13.53 -1.46
N ALA A 86 -10.24 -14.20 -0.58
CA ALA A 86 -10.76 -13.64 0.65
C ALA A 86 -9.82 -14.00 1.81
N HIS A 87 -9.38 -13.01 2.55
CA HIS A 87 -8.52 -13.14 3.72
C HIS A 87 -9.32 -12.99 5.02
N PRO A 88 -8.80 -13.44 6.17
CA PRO A 88 -9.40 -13.14 7.46
C PRO A 88 -9.62 -11.64 7.66
N GLY A 89 -10.68 -11.28 8.40
CA GLY A 89 -11.00 -9.87 8.67
C GLY A 89 -11.73 -9.14 7.55
N GLY A 90 -12.04 -9.80 6.40
CA GLY A 90 -12.84 -9.22 5.32
C GLY A 90 -12.04 -8.49 4.24
N LEU A 91 -10.72 -8.58 4.25
CA LEU A 91 -9.90 -8.13 3.14
C LEU A 91 -10.02 -9.10 1.96
N HIS A 92 -10.10 -8.56 0.75
CA HIS A 92 -9.98 -9.30 -0.50
C HIS A 92 -8.80 -8.80 -1.31
N THR A 93 -8.10 -9.72 -1.99
CA THR A 93 -7.08 -9.35 -2.98
C THR A 93 -7.43 -9.94 -4.34
N SER A 94 -7.04 -9.24 -5.41
CA SER A 94 -7.23 -9.66 -6.79
C SER A 94 -5.93 -9.59 -7.56
N TYR A 95 -5.77 -10.53 -8.50
CA TYR A 95 -4.57 -10.74 -9.29
C TYR A 95 -4.97 -10.91 -10.75
N GLU A 96 -4.51 -10.04 -11.63
CA GLU A 96 -4.82 -10.08 -13.06
C GLU A 96 -3.69 -9.50 -13.94
N PRO A 97 -3.47 -10.04 -15.14
CA PRO A 97 -4.05 -11.25 -15.70
C PRO A 97 -3.29 -12.50 -15.23
N VAL A 98 -3.97 -13.48 -14.66
CA VAL A 98 -3.35 -14.71 -14.11
C VAL A 98 -4.05 -15.95 -14.64
N ARG A 99 -3.30 -16.85 -15.30
CA ARG A 99 -3.76 -18.20 -15.58
C ARG A 99 -3.76 -19.01 -14.28
N ALA A 100 -4.95 -19.21 -13.70
CA ALA A 100 -5.10 -19.85 -12.41
C ALA A 100 -4.64 -21.31 -12.41
N SER A 101 -3.93 -21.73 -11.37
CA SER A 101 -3.64 -23.14 -11.01
C SER A 101 -4.42 -23.60 -9.78
N VAL A 102 -5.30 -22.75 -9.26
CA VAL A 102 -6.14 -22.99 -8.08
C VAL A 102 -7.63 -22.94 -8.45
N ARG A 103 -8.50 -23.42 -7.54
CA ARG A 103 -9.96 -23.47 -7.77
C ARG A 103 -10.70 -22.72 -6.64
N VAL A 104 -11.89 -22.23 -6.96
CA VAL A 104 -12.78 -21.60 -5.97
C VAL A 104 -13.04 -22.54 -4.79
N GLY A 105 -13.04 -21.99 -3.59
CA GLY A 105 -13.20 -22.72 -2.31
C GLY A 105 -11.90 -23.30 -1.78
N GLN A 106 -10.78 -23.24 -2.50
CA GLN A 106 -9.50 -23.77 -2.04
C GLN A 106 -8.89 -22.85 -0.97
N PRO A 107 -8.58 -23.38 0.24
CA PRO A 107 -7.80 -22.65 1.23
C PRO A 107 -6.33 -22.61 0.84
N LEU A 108 -5.67 -21.47 1.07
CA LEU A 108 -4.28 -21.23 0.73
C LEU A 108 -3.54 -20.62 1.92
N THR A 109 -2.25 -20.91 2.01
CA THR A 109 -1.32 -20.18 2.86
C THR A 109 -0.63 -19.06 2.08
N ALA A 110 -0.10 -18.06 2.77
CA ALA A 110 0.74 -17.04 2.15
C ALA A 110 1.91 -17.69 1.38
N GLY A 111 2.23 -17.16 0.21
CA GLY A 111 3.29 -17.67 -0.65
C GLY A 111 2.94 -18.94 -1.45
N THR A 112 1.71 -19.46 -1.39
CA THR A 112 1.25 -20.53 -2.28
C THR A 112 1.15 -20.00 -3.70
N VAL A 113 1.63 -20.76 -4.69
CA VAL A 113 1.45 -20.43 -6.12
C VAL A 113 -0.02 -20.51 -6.49
N ILE A 114 -0.57 -19.43 -7.04
CA ILE A 114 -1.97 -19.36 -7.48
C ILE A 114 -2.15 -19.43 -8.99
N GLY A 115 -1.06 -19.30 -9.73
CA GLY A 115 -1.07 -19.37 -11.18
C GLY A 115 0.16 -18.74 -11.81
N GLU A 116 0.04 -18.41 -13.08
CA GLU A 116 1.10 -17.80 -13.88
C GLU A 116 0.62 -16.47 -14.47
N LEU A 117 1.51 -15.48 -14.43
CA LEU A 117 1.28 -14.17 -15.02
C LEU A 117 1.14 -14.28 -16.55
N LEU A 118 0.10 -13.67 -17.08
CA LEU A 118 -0.10 -13.55 -18.52
C LEU A 118 0.36 -12.18 -19.02
N ALA A 119 0.69 -12.10 -20.31
CA ALA A 119 0.86 -10.82 -21.00
C ALA A 119 -0.50 -10.16 -21.27
N GLY A 120 -0.48 -8.89 -21.72
CA GLY A 120 -1.66 -8.20 -22.23
C GLY A 120 -2.40 -7.31 -21.23
N HIS A 121 -1.78 -7.00 -20.08
CA HIS A 121 -2.35 -5.95 -19.19
C HIS A 121 -2.29 -4.58 -19.88
N PRO A 122 -3.43 -3.86 -20.00
CA PRO A 122 -3.48 -2.56 -20.68
C PRO A 122 -2.57 -1.51 -20.00
N GLY A 123 -1.76 -0.84 -20.79
CA GLY A 123 -0.86 0.21 -20.29
C GLY A 123 0.40 -0.30 -19.60
N CYS A 124 0.68 -1.60 -19.64
CA CYS A 124 1.90 -2.20 -19.12
C CYS A 124 3.13 -1.73 -19.93
N PRO A 125 4.15 -1.12 -19.30
CA PRO A 125 5.34 -0.63 -20.02
C PRO A 125 6.41 -1.72 -20.25
N VAL A 126 6.19 -2.95 -19.75
CA VAL A 126 7.11 -4.09 -19.83
C VAL A 126 6.42 -5.30 -20.43
N SER A 127 7.10 -6.45 -20.52
CA SER A 127 6.59 -7.65 -21.18
C SER A 127 5.32 -8.24 -20.54
N ALA A 128 5.15 -8.09 -19.23
CA ALA A 128 3.92 -8.38 -18.51
C ALA A 128 3.84 -7.53 -17.23
N CYS A 129 2.63 -7.16 -16.82
CA CYS A 129 2.37 -6.53 -15.54
C CYS A 129 1.28 -7.30 -14.80
N LEU A 130 1.50 -7.52 -13.52
CA LEU A 130 0.48 -8.01 -12.62
C LEU A 130 -0.25 -6.82 -12.01
N HIS A 131 -1.53 -6.65 -12.33
CA HIS A 131 -2.40 -5.79 -11.53
C HIS A 131 -2.73 -6.51 -10.23
N TRP A 132 -2.40 -5.90 -9.12
CA TRP A 132 -2.67 -6.40 -7.78
C TRP A 132 -3.55 -5.42 -7.03
N GLY A 133 -4.79 -5.82 -6.78
CA GLY A 133 -5.79 -5.02 -6.08
C GLY A 133 -6.01 -5.51 -4.65
N ALA A 134 -6.44 -4.60 -3.79
CA ALA A 134 -6.92 -4.90 -2.44
C ALA A 134 -8.17 -4.08 -2.12
N MET A 135 -9.13 -4.69 -1.43
CA MET A 135 -10.37 -4.02 -1.01
C MET A 135 -10.93 -4.62 0.27
N TRP A 136 -11.60 -3.80 1.05
CA TRP A 136 -12.41 -4.24 2.18
C TRP A 136 -13.88 -4.39 1.79
N GLY A 137 -14.54 -5.33 2.41
CA GLY A 137 -15.96 -5.56 2.22
C GLY A 137 -16.35 -6.28 0.93
N PRO A 138 -17.66 -6.43 0.67
CA PRO A 138 -18.17 -7.10 -0.52
C PRO A 138 -18.00 -6.22 -1.77
N ALA A 139 -17.84 -6.84 -2.94
CA ALA A 139 -17.61 -6.15 -4.22
C ALA A 139 -18.60 -5.02 -4.53
N ALA A 140 -19.86 -5.14 -4.08
CA ALA A 140 -20.89 -4.11 -4.28
C ALA A 140 -20.69 -2.83 -3.44
N ARG A 141 -19.82 -2.89 -2.42
CA ARG A 141 -19.45 -1.78 -1.53
C ARG A 141 -17.97 -1.88 -1.19
N ALA A 142 -17.15 -2.10 -2.20
CA ALA A 142 -15.72 -2.27 -2.03
C ALA A 142 -15.08 -0.96 -1.60
N ASP A 143 -14.34 -0.99 -0.49
CA ASP A 143 -13.43 0.07 -0.08
C ASP A 143 -12.04 -0.30 -0.57
N TYR A 144 -11.64 0.28 -1.70
CA TYR A 144 -10.35 -0.02 -2.33
C TYR A 144 -9.21 0.65 -1.57
N VAL A 145 -8.17 -0.11 -1.29
CA VAL A 145 -6.99 0.34 -0.57
C VAL A 145 -5.71 0.04 -1.34
N ASP A 146 -4.68 0.84 -1.10
CA ASP A 146 -3.36 0.57 -1.66
C ASP A 146 -2.77 -0.71 -1.05
N PRO A 147 -2.58 -1.80 -1.83
CA PRO A 147 -2.03 -3.03 -1.32
C PRO A 147 -0.60 -2.87 -0.77
N LEU A 148 0.16 -1.87 -1.23
CA LEU A 148 1.51 -1.62 -0.72
C LEU A 148 1.51 -1.20 0.75
N GLY A 149 0.45 -0.53 1.21
CA GLY A 149 0.26 -0.19 2.62
C GLY A 149 0.05 -1.41 3.52
N LEU A 150 -0.31 -2.57 2.94
CA LEU A 150 -0.55 -3.82 3.64
C LEU A 150 0.66 -4.78 3.59
N VAL A 151 1.69 -4.48 2.78
CA VAL A 151 2.88 -5.32 2.69
C VAL A 151 3.66 -5.28 4.00
N ALA A 152 4.06 -6.45 4.47
CA ALA A 152 4.94 -6.57 5.62
C ALA A 152 6.26 -5.86 5.32
N SER A 153 6.46 -4.69 5.89
CA SER A 153 7.78 -4.06 5.92
C SER A 153 8.64 -4.83 6.93
N THR A 154 9.81 -5.28 6.53
CA THR A 154 10.79 -5.79 7.49
C THR A 154 11.05 -4.65 8.49
N PRO A 155 10.84 -4.86 9.80
CA PRO A 155 11.07 -3.80 10.77
C PRO A 155 12.52 -3.33 10.65
N ILE A 156 12.71 -2.07 10.32
CA ILE A 156 14.04 -1.46 10.25
C ILE A 156 14.58 -1.46 11.68
N ARG A 157 15.46 -2.41 12.00
CA ARG A 157 16.23 -2.37 13.24
C ARG A 157 17.36 -1.37 13.03
N LEU A 158 17.18 -0.17 13.55
CA LEU A 158 18.27 0.79 13.66
C LEU A 158 19.30 0.15 14.59
N LYS A 159 20.43 -0.27 14.04
CA LYS A 159 21.58 -0.67 14.86
C LYS A 159 22.11 0.61 15.51
N PRO A 160 22.27 0.66 16.83
CA PRO A 160 23.02 1.75 17.45
C PRO A 160 24.37 1.84 16.76
N LEU A 161 24.73 3.00 16.26
CA LEU A 161 26.09 3.23 15.78
C LEU A 161 27.01 2.98 16.97
N ARG A 162 27.78 1.91 16.95
CA ARG A 162 28.86 1.68 17.92
C ARG A 162 29.90 2.77 17.67
N GLY A 163 29.93 3.73 18.52
CA GLY A 163 30.72 4.94 18.46
C GLY A 163 29.86 6.06 18.99
N ALA A 164 29.49 6.00 20.27
CA ALA A 164 29.09 7.20 20.96
C ALA A 164 30.29 8.15 20.84
N VAL A 165 30.18 9.06 19.86
CA VAL A 165 30.89 10.32 19.99
C VAL A 165 30.37 10.86 21.33
N GLU A 166 31.23 10.69 22.36
CA GLU A 166 31.07 11.33 23.65
C GLU A 166 30.64 12.75 23.34
N GLN A 167 29.36 13.05 23.61
CA GLN A 167 28.90 14.43 23.60
C GLN A 167 29.74 15.14 24.63
N ARG A 168 30.84 15.71 24.18
CA ARG A 168 31.55 16.71 24.91
C ARG A 168 30.51 17.77 25.21
N LEU A 169 30.01 17.72 26.45
CA LEU A 169 29.12 18.73 26.99
C LEU A 169 29.75 20.07 26.64
N TYR A 170 29.14 20.76 25.67
CA TYR A 170 29.49 22.13 25.36
C TYR A 170 29.22 22.93 26.65
N ARG A 171 30.27 23.18 27.42
CA ARG A 171 30.23 24.08 28.55
C ARG A 171 30.41 25.49 27.98
N PRO A 172 29.36 26.31 27.95
CA PRO A 172 29.49 27.67 27.46
C PRO A 172 30.51 28.38 28.36
N PRO A 173 31.41 29.21 27.79
CA PRO A 173 32.35 29.97 28.59
C PRO A 173 31.57 30.89 29.52
N HIS A 174 31.92 30.87 30.82
CA HIS A 174 31.37 31.78 31.81
C HIS A 174 31.63 33.21 31.34
N GLN A 175 30.56 33.95 31.00
CA GLN A 175 30.63 35.39 30.83
C GLN A 175 30.90 36.01 32.21
N SER A 176 32.13 36.44 32.39
CA SER A 176 32.57 37.25 33.53
C SER A 176 31.85 38.61 33.45
N LEU A 177 30.93 38.82 34.35
CA LEU A 177 30.38 40.14 34.61
C LEU A 177 31.44 41.01 35.27
N ALA A 178 32.14 41.84 34.49
CA ALA A 178 32.87 42.97 34.98
C ALA A 178 32.35 44.22 34.32
N GLY A 179 31.79 45.07 35.10
CA GLY A 179 31.08 46.27 34.72
C GLY A 179 31.91 47.32 34.02
N ARG A 180 31.22 48.20 33.33
CA ARG A 180 31.38 49.67 33.45
C ARG A 180 30.34 50.42 32.64
N THR A 181 29.66 51.29 33.31
CA THR A 181 28.85 52.42 32.89
C THR A 181 29.59 53.31 31.90
N THR A 182 28.95 53.66 30.76
CA THR A 182 29.06 55.02 30.19
C THR A 182 27.82 55.28 29.30
N LEU A 183 27.22 56.40 29.56
CA LEU A 183 26.15 57.06 28.80
C LEU A 183 26.63 57.44 27.40
N GLY A 184 25.80 57.21 26.37
CA GLY A 184 25.96 57.72 25.03
C GLY A 184 24.59 57.87 24.37
N LEU A 185 24.10 59.12 24.27
CA LEU A 185 22.98 59.50 23.43
C LEU A 185 23.33 59.31 21.96
N GLY A 186 22.37 58.83 21.16
CA GLY A 186 22.56 58.81 19.69
C GLY A 186 21.40 58.20 18.90
N THR A 187 20.44 59.05 18.58
CA THR A 187 19.62 59.19 17.36
C THR A 187 18.83 58.00 16.80
N ALA A 188 17.56 58.25 16.66
CA ALA A 188 16.49 57.51 16.00
C ALA A 188 16.82 57.18 14.52
N GLY A 189 16.65 55.93 14.13
CA GLY A 189 16.55 55.46 12.76
C GLY A 189 15.21 54.80 12.53
N THR A 190 14.42 55.38 11.64
CA THR A 190 13.08 55.00 11.22
C THR A 190 13.05 53.61 10.55
N PRO A 191 12.05 52.78 10.81
CA PRO A 191 11.87 51.52 10.11
C PRO A 191 11.21 51.74 8.73
N VAL A 192 11.85 51.23 7.69
CA VAL A 192 11.32 51.20 6.30
C VAL A 192 10.27 50.06 6.25
N ALA A 193 9.05 50.43 5.89
CA ALA A 193 7.94 49.52 5.65
C ALA A 193 8.20 48.71 4.35
N ARG A 194 8.15 47.39 4.45
CA ARG A 194 8.10 46.47 3.31
C ARG A 194 6.67 46.31 2.83
N THR A 195 6.41 46.69 1.61
CA THR A 195 5.15 46.49 0.89
C THR A 195 4.92 45.02 0.57
N PRO A 196 3.71 44.47 0.74
CA PRO A 196 3.40 43.10 0.33
C PRO A 196 3.15 43.03 -1.17
N SER A 197 3.76 42.03 -1.82
CA SER A 197 3.61 41.71 -3.23
C SER A 197 2.23 41.12 -3.49
N ARG A 198 1.58 41.66 -4.53
CA ARG A 198 0.27 41.29 -5.06
C ARG A 198 0.30 39.89 -5.71
N PRO A 199 -0.70 39.00 -5.54
CA PRO A 199 -0.75 37.72 -6.23
C PRO A 199 -1.12 37.91 -7.72
N VAL A 200 -0.39 37.20 -8.58
CA VAL A 200 -0.62 37.13 -10.03
C VAL A 200 -1.82 36.23 -10.30
N ARG A 201 -2.81 36.73 -11.05
CA ARG A 201 -3.93 35.96 -11.60
C ARG A 201 -3.42 35.06 -12.74
N PRO A 202 -3.93 33.80 -12.88
CA PRO A 202 -3.69 33.02 -14.09
C PRO A 202 -4.49 33.57 -15.27
N ALA A 203 -3.88 33.54 -16.42
CA ALA A 203 -4.44 33.98 -17.71
C ALA A 203 -5.52 33.00 -18.19
N ASP A 204 -6.59 33.55 -18.77
CA ASP A 204 -7.66 32.86 -19.45
C ASP A 204 -7.13 32.05 -20.65
N GLY A 205 -7.49 30.77 -20.74
CA GLY A 205 -7.19 29.89 -21.87
C GLY A 205 -8.10 30.16 -23.09
N PRO A 206 -7.67 29.84 -24.29
CA PRO A 206 -8.39 30.15 -25.49
C PRO A 206 -9.39 29.08 -25.94
N GLY A 207 -10.55 29.60 -26.42
CA GLY A 207 -11.19 29.14 -27.64
C GLY A 207 -11.79 27.73 -27.73
N ARG A 208 -13.09 27.75 -27.59
CA ARG A 208 -14.05 26.73 -28.01
C ARG A 208 -13.96 26.53 -29.53
N ALA A 209 -13.64 25.33 -30.01
CA ALA A 209 -13.77 24.94 -31.42
C ALA A 209 -15.22 24.53 -31.78
N PRO A 210 -15.68 24.73 -33.04
CA PRO A 210 -17.09 24.59 -33.43
C PRO A 210 -17.51 23.14 -33.68
N ARG A 211 -18.80 22.87 -33.40
CA ARG A 211 -19.52 21.64 -33.75
C ARG A 211 -19.54 21.48 -35.27
N ALA A 212 -19.16 20.29 -35.74
CA ALA A 212 -19.54 19.81 -37.07
C ALA A 212 -20.84 19.04 -36.97
N THR A 213 -21.87 19.57 -37.62
CA THR A 213 -23.12 18.91 -37.98
C THR A 213 -22.87 18.15 -39.28
N GLY A 214 -23.31 16.89 -39.32
CA GLY A 214 -23.34 16.12 -40.54
C GLY A 214 -24.06 14.79 -40.33
N GLN A 215 -25.30 14.78 -40.69
CA GLN A 215 -26.12 13.62 -41.07
C GLN A 215 -26.08 13.53 -42.63
N PRO A 216 -26.47 12.44 -43.23
CA PRO A 216 -27.51 11.45 -42.90
C PRO A 216 -26.99 10.06 -42.49
#